data_2162ec350e16e7da54b41c57136c8625
#
_entry.id   2162ec350e16e7da54b41c57136c8625
#
_cell.length_a   1.000
_cell.length_b   1.000
_cell.length_c   1.000
_cell.angle_alpha   90.00
_cell.angle_beta   90.00
_cell.angle_gamma   90.00
#
_symmetry.space_group_name_H-M   'P 1'
#
loop_
_entity.id
_entity.type
_entity.pdbx_description
1 polymer ?
#
loop_
_entity_poly.entity_id
_entity_poly.type
_entity_poly.pdbx_seq_one_letter_code
_entity_poly.pdbx_strand_id
1 'polypeptide(L)'
;MEDIRKAHNNFKKDLIQKSTDNGDLVLDVGCGCGGDLQKWRHAGASINMCDPDEKSLEEAKSRAKNLKIRVNFYNGDIFNCPNRRYNVVCFNFSLHYIFASEKLFKESIREIKK
;
A
#
# COMPACT_ATOMS: atom_id res chain seq x y z
N MET A 1 13.66 2.06 21.10
CA MET A 1 12.40 1.91 20.35
C MET A 1 12.34 2.81 19.14
N GLU A 2 12.71 4.08 19.27
CA GLU A 2 12.75 4.98 18.12
C GLU A 2 13.76 4.56 17.05
N ASP A 3 14.90 4.04 17.46
CA ASP A 3 15.92 3.58 16.52
C ASP A 3 15.42 2.41 15.66
N ILE A 4 14.62 1.53 16.27
CA ILE A 4 14.03 0.40 15.55
C ILE A 4 12.97 0.89 14.55
N ARG A 5 12.13 1.85 14.95
CA ARG A 5 11.14 2.45 14.07
C ARG A 5 11.78 3.16 12.88
N LYS A 6 12.83 3.92 13.17
CA LYS A 6 13.56 4.66 12.13
C LYS A 6 14.22 3.72 11.14
N ALA A 7 14.88 2.67 11.64
CA ALA A 7 15.49 1.65 10.79
C ALA A 7 14.45 0.94 9.93
N HIS A 8 13.30 0.61 10.52
CA HIS A 8 12.19 -0.05 9.82
C HIS A 8 11.63 0.86 8.72
N ASN A 9 11.41 2.14 9.01
CA ASN A 9 10.93 3.10 8.03
C ASN A 9 11.92 3.28 6.88
N ASN A 10 13.21 3.37 7.17
CA ASN A 10 14.24 3.51 6.14
C ASN A 10 14.31 2.28 5.26
N PHE A 11 14.21 1.10 5.85
CA PHE A 11 14.20 -0.15 5.11
C PHE A 11 13.00 -0.22 4.16
N LYS A 12 11.81 0.15 4.65
CA LYS A 12 10.59 0.14 3.86
C LYS A 12 10.66 1.16 2.72
N LYS A 13 11.20 2.34 3.00
CA LYS A 13 11.40 3.37 1.97
C LYS A 13 12.29 2.87 0.85
N ASP A 14 13.41 2.24 1.20
CA ASP A 14 14.32 1.68 0.22
C ASP A 14 13.67 0.57 -0.59
N LEU A 15 12.92 -0.30 0.07
CA LEU A 15 12.24 -1.41 -0.57
C LEU A 15 11.19 -0.91 -1.57
N ILE A 16 10.43 0.10 -1.19
CA ILE A 16 9.44 0.72 -2.07
C ILE A 16 10.11 1.33 -3.30
N GLN A 17 11.19 2.06 -3.10
CA GLN A 17 11.90 2.71 -4.21
C GLN A 17 12.50 1.71 -5.18
N LYS A 18 13.04 0.60 -4.66
CA LYS A 18 13.64 -0.44 -5.49
C LYS A 18 12.60 -1.27 -6.24
N SER A 19 11.41 -1.40 -5.66
CA SER A 19 10.36 -2.27 -6.20
C SER A 19 9.37 -1.55 -7.10
N THR A 20 9.43 -0.22 -7.16
CA THR A 20 8.40 0.59 -7.80
C THR A 20 9.02 1.54 -8.81
N ASP A 21 8.49 1.52 -10.02
CA ASP A 21 8.88 2.46 -11.07
C ASP A 21 7.88 3.61 -11.15
N ASN A 22 8.34 4.73 -11.68
CA ASN A 22 7.49 5.89 -11.88
C ASN A 22 6.31 5.51 -12.80
N GLY A 23 5.11 5.82 -12.36
CA GLY A 23 3.89 5.50 -13.09
C GLY A 23 3.27 4.15 -12.76
N ASP A 24 3.92 3.35 -11.92
CA ASP A 24 3.38 2.07 -11.50
C ASP A 24 2.07 2.25 -10.73
N LEU A 25 1.15 1.31 -10.91
CA LEU A 25 -0.07 1.24 -10.11
C LEU A 25 0.18 0.33 -8.91
N VAL A 26 -0.01 0.87 -7.74
CA VAL A 26 0.27 0.18 -6.47
C VAL A 26 -1.01 -0.05 -5.69
N LEU A 27 -1.13 -1.23 -5.10
CA LEU A 27 -2.16 -1.54 -4.13
C LEU A 27 -1.50 -1.75 -2.77
N ASP A 28 -1.84 -0.89 -1.81
CA ASP A 28 -1.36 -0.97 -0.43
C ASP A 28 -2.47 -1.56 0.43
N VAL A 29 -2.31 -2.84 0.78
CA VAL A 29 -3.29 -3.62 1.55
C VAL A 29 -2.95 -3.52 3.04
N GLY A 30 -3.91 -3.11 3.84
CA GLY A 30 -3.69 -2.86 5.26
C GLY A 30 -2.95 -1.54 5.48
N CYS A 31 -3.37 -0.50 4.77
CA CYS A 31 -2.67 0.78 4.78
C CYS A 31 -2.73 1.52 6.13
N GLY A 32 -3.67 1.14 7.01
CA GLY A 32 -3.84 1.82 8.28
C GLY A 32 -4.12 3.30 8.08
N CYS A 33 -3.41 4.13 8.82
CA CYS A 33 -3.56 5.59 8.77
C CYS A 33 -2.79 6.25 7.62
N GLY A 34 -2.28 5.46 6.69
CA GLY A 34 -1.59 5.98 5.51
C GLY A 34 -0.15 6.38 5.76
N GLY A 35 0.56 5.62 6.59
CA GLY A 35 1.95 5.91 6.94
C GLY A 35 2.92 5.90 5.77
N ASP A 36 2.55 5.24 4.67
CA ASP A 36 3.42 5.10 3.50
C ASP A 36 3.04 6.00 2.33
N LEU A 37 2.06 6.88 2.50
CA LEU A 37 1.60 7.78 1.43
C LEU A 37 2.74 8.54 0.76
N GLN A 38 3.62 9.16 1.56
CA GLN A 38 4.72 9.93 1.01
C GLN A 38 5.76 9.05 0.32
N LYS A 39 5.95 7.85 0.83
CA LYS A 39 6.89 6.89 0.22
C LYS A 39 6.45 6.50 -1.19
N TRP A 40 5.16 6.19 -1.36
CA TRP A 40 4.59 5.87 -2.67
C TRP A 40 4.62 7.06 -3.61
N ARG A 41 4.27 8.24 -3.10
CA ARG A 41 4.32 9.47 -3.89
C ARG A 41 5.74 9.74 -4.38
N HIS A 42 6.71 9.58 -3.51
CA HIS A 42 8.11 9.80 -3.83
C HIS A 42 8.61 8.85 -4.92
N ALA A 43 8.09 7.63 -4.93
CA ALA A 43 8.39 6.63 -5.95
C ALA A 43 7.64 6.91 -7.29
N GLY A 44 6.75 7.89 -7.31
CA GLY A 44 6.00 8.25 -8.51
C GLY A 44 4.84 7.31 -8.82
N ALA A 45 4.33 6.60 -7.83
CA ALA A 45 3.28 5.60 -8.02
C ALA A 45 1.89 6.21 -8.07
N SER A 46 0.99 5.54 -8.79
CA SER A 46 -0.45 5.72 -8.65
C SER A 46 -0.92 4.77 -7.55
N ILE A 47 -1.73 5.25 -6.61
CA ILE A 47 -1.94 4.57 -5.34
C ILE A 47 -3.39 4.20 -5.14
N ASN A 48 -3.63 2.92 -4.86
CA ASN A 48 -4.88 2.44 -4.29
C ASN A 48 -4.56 1.87 -2.91
N MET A 49 -5.40 2.17 -1.92
CA MET A 49 -5.21 1.71 -0.55
C MET A 49 -6.47 1.07 -0.02
N CYS A 50 -6.34 0.05 0.80
CA CYS A 50 -7.47 -0.53 1.50
C CYS A 50 -7.11 -0.89 2.94
N ASP A 51 -8.13 -0.83 3.80
CA ASP A 51 -8.01 -1.24 5.19
C ASP A 51 -9.41 -1.53 5.74
N PRO A 52 -9.59 -2.61 6.52
CA PRO A 52 -10.89 -2.91 7.11
C PRO A 52 -11.25 -1.97 8.27
N ASP A 53 -10.27 -1.30 8.87
CA ASP A 53 -10.55 -0.36 9.94
C ASP A 53 -10.95 1.00 9.37
N GLU A 54 -12.24 1.29 9.49
CA GLU A 54 -12.83 2.51 8.96
C GLU A 54 -12.19 3.78 9.53
N LYS A 55 -11.88 3.78 10.83
CA LYS A 55 -11.27 4.95 11.48
C LYS A 55 -9.87 5.22 10.92
N SER A 56 -9.07 4.19 10.78
CA SER A 56 -7.74 4.32 10.20
C SER A 56 -7.82 4.83 8.77
N LEU A 57 -8.79 4.30 8.00
CA LEU A 57 -8.96 4.70 6.62
C LEU A 57 -9.38 6.17 6.49
N GLU A 58 -10.25 6.66 7.39
CA GLU A 58 -10.64 8.07 7.42
C GLU A 58 -9.45 8.96 7.70
N GLU A 59 -8.59 8.54 8.61
CA GLU A 59 -7.36 9.27 8.90
C GLU A 59 -6.41 9.28 7.70
N ALA A 60 -6.30 8.16 7.00
CA ALA A 60 -5.49 8.08 5.78
C ALA A 60 -6.02 9.02 4.70
N LYS A 61 -7.35 9.08 4.53
CA LYS A 61 -7.99 10.00 3.58
C LYS A 61 -7.67 11.45 3.91
N SER A 62 -7.78 11.81 5.19
CA SER A 62 -7.48 13.16 5.68
C SER A 62 -6.01 13.50 5.42
N ARG A 63 -5.12 12.57 5.70
CA ARG A 63 -3.69 12.75 5.49
C ARG A 63 -3.35 12.93 4.01
N ALA A 64 -3.95 12.12 3.14
CA ALA A 64 -3.76 12.25 1.70
C ALA A 64 -4.23 13.61 1.19
N LYS A 65 -5.37 14.07 1.67
CA LYS A 65 -5.91 15.39 1.31
C LYS A 65 -4.96 16.50 1.72
N ASN A 66 -4.45 16.44 2.95
CA ASN A 66 -3.52 17.45 3.47
C ASN A 66 -2.20 17.46 2.70
N LEU A 67 -1.74 16.30 2.27
CA LEU A 67 -0.51 16.15 1.50
C LEU A 67 -0.72 16.38 0.00
N LYS A 68 -1.96 16.57 -0.42
CA LYS A 68 -2.35 16.73 -1.83
C LYS A 68 -1.94 15.53 -2.68
N ILE A 69 -2.11 14.34 -2.12
CA ILE A 69 -1.83 13.08 -2.81
C ILE A 69 -3.16 12.47 -3.25
N ARG A 70 -3.25 12.12 -4.53
CA ARG A 70 -4.45 11.46 -5.06
C ARG A 70 -4.35 9.96 -4.79
N VAL A 71 -5.33 9.43 -4.07
CA VAL A 71 -5.40 8.03 -3.71
C VAL A 71 -6.84 7.56 -3.81
N ASN A 72 -7.04 6.34 -4.29
CA ASN A 72 -8.33 5.68 -4.22
C ASN A 72 -8.34 4.79 -2.98
N PHE A 73 -9.31 4.99 -2.10
CA PHE A 73 -9.43 4.27 -0.85
C PHE A 73 -10.62 3.30 -0.89
N TYR A 74 -10.41 2.12 -0.33
CA TYR A 74 -11.44 1.07 -0.26
C TYR A 74 -11.50 0.54 1.16
N ASN A 75 -12.70 0.55 1.75
CA ASN A 75 -12.90 0.02 3.10
C ASN A 75 -13.10 -1.49 2.99
N GLY A 76 -12.17 -2.24 3.53
CA GLY A 76 -12.21 -3.69 3.51
C GLY A 76 -10.85 -4.29 3.20
N ASP A 77 -10.88 -5.48 2.65
CA ASP A 77 -9.67 -6.21 2.28
C ASP A 77 -9.40 -6.11 0.76
N ILE A 78 -8.45 -6.93 0.30
CA ILE A 78 -8.05 -6.95 -1.10
C ILE A 78 -9.22 -7.23 -2.06
N PHE A 79 -10.23 -7.97 -1.61
CA PHE A 79 -11.38 -8.32 -2.45
C PHE A 79 -12.35 -7.16 -2.64
N ASN A 80 -12.24 -6.12 -1.81
CA ASN A 80 -13.04 -4.90 -1.95
C ASN A 80 -12.41 -3.91 -2.91
N CYS A 81 -11.21 -4.20 -3.39
CA CYS A 81 -10.49 -3.35 -4.32
C CYS A 81 -10.80 -3.74 -5.77
N PRO A 82 -10.68 -2.79 -6.72
CA PRO A 82 -10.87 -3.11 -8.12
C PRO A 82 -9.94 -4.23 -8.57
N ASN A 83 -10.45 -5.13 -9.39
CA ASN A 83 -9.65 -6.19 -9.99
C ASN A 83 -8.89 -5.61 -11.18
N ARG A 84 -7.73 -5.02 -10.91
CA ARG A 84 -6.89 -4.36 -11.89
C ARG A 84 -5.51 -5.00 -11.92
N ARG A 85 -4.74 -4.64 -12.94
CA ARG A 85 -3.34 -5.05 -13.05
C ARG A 85 -2.48 -4.11 -12.21
N TYR A 86 -2.15 -4.54 -11.01
CA TYR A 86 -1.26 -3.80 -10.13
C TYR A 86 0.18 -4.20 -10.42
N ASN A 87 1.04 -3.22 -10.57
CA ASN A 87 2.48 -3.47 -10.75
C ASN A 87 3.12 -3.92 -9.45
N VAL A 88 2.63 -3.35 -8.34
CA VAL A 88 3.14 -3.67 -7.01
C VAL A 88 1.97 -3.84 -6.05
N VAL A 89 2.02 -4.88 -5.24
CA VAL A 89 1.07 -5.08 -4.14
C VAL A 89 1.86 -5.18 -2.85
N CYS A 90 1.53 -4.34 -1.89
CA CYS A 90 2.17 -4.31 -0.59
C CYS A 90 1.18 -4.75 0.48
N PHE A 91 1.49 -5.81 1.21
CA PHE A 91 0.69 -6.28 2.33
C PHE A 91 1.36 -5.82 3.63
N ASN A 92 0.63 -5.05 4.42
CA ASN A 92 1.14 -4.53 5.69
C ASN A 92 0.56 -5.32 6.86
N PHE A 93 1.42 -5.99 7.61
CA PHE A 93 1.04 -6.78 8.78
C PHE A 93 1.95 -6.38 9.94
N SER A 94 1.49 -5.47 10.78
CA SER A 94 2.29 -4.95 11.91
C SER A 94 3.65 -4.44 11.43
N LEU A 95 4.72 -5.13 11.80
CA LEU A 95 6.08 -4.77 11.39
C LEU A 95 6.53 -5.52 10.13
N HIS A 96 5.64 -6.33 9.55
CA HIS A 96 5.95 -7.12 8.36
C HIS A 96 5.20 -6.58 7.15
N TYR A 97 5.82 -6.70 6.00
CA TYR A 97 5.17 -6.41 4.74
C TYR A 97 5.75 -7.31 3.66
N ILE A 98 4.89 -7.65 2.71
CA ILE A 98 5.23 -8.55 1.61
C ILE A 98 4.93 -7.82 0.31
N PHE A 99 5.90 -7.83 -0.58
CA PHE A 99 5.72 -7.31 -1.93
C PHE A 99 5.46 -8.45 -2.88
N ALA A 100 4.53 -8.25 -3.81
CA ALA A 100 4.20 -9.24 -4.82
C ALA A 100 4.19 -8.58 -6.20
N SER A 101 4.60 -9.33 -7.21
CA SER A 101 4.47 -8.91 -8.59
C SER A 101 3.02 -9.06 -9.04
N GLU A 102 2.65 -8.41 -10.13
CA GLU A 102 1.33 -8.54 -10.75
C GLU A 102 0.94 -10.01 -10.92
N LYS A 103 1.87 -10.82 -11.42
CA LYS A 103 1.63 -12.24 -11.64
C LYS A 103 1.30 -12.97 -10.35
N LEU A 104 2.11 -12.76 -9.32
CA LEU A 104 1.89 -13.38 -8.01
C LEU A 104 0.57 -12.93 -7.39
N PHE A 105 0.22 -11.67 -7.56
CA PHE A 105 -1.04 -11.13 -7.07
C PHE A 105 -2.23 -11.85 -7.70
N LYS A 106 -2.22 -11.98 -9.02
CA LYS A 106 -3.29 -12.67 -9.74
C LYS A 106 -3.40 -14.13 -9.35
N GLU A 107 -2.28 -14.81 -9.19
CA GLU A 107 -2.27 -16.19 -8.77
C GLU A 107 -2.82 -16.35 -7.36
N SER A 108 -2.43 -15.47 -6.46
CA SER A 108 -2.92 -15.49 -5.07
C SER A 108 -4.43 -15.27 -5.01
N ILE A 109 -4.95 -14.31 -5.76
CA ILE A 109 -6.40 -14.05 -5.82
C ILE A 109 -7.14 -15.25 -6.39
N ARG A 110 -6.60 -15.86 -7.44
CA ARG A 110 -7.20 -17.05 -8.05
C ARG A 110 -7.30 -18.20 -7.06
N GLU A 111 -6.22 -18.43 -6.29
CA GLU A 111 -6.20 -19.46 -5.27
C GLU A 111 -7.23 -19.22 -4.17
N ILE A 112 -7.34 -17.99 -3.71
CA ILE A 112 -8.26 -17.64 -2.63
C ILE A 112 -9.72 -17.73 -3.10
N LYS A 113 -10.00 -17.38 -4.34
CA LYS A 113 -11.36 -17.42 -4.89
C LYS A 113 -11.85 -18.82 -5.25
N LYS A 114 -10.96 -19.79 -5.29
CA LYS A 114 -11.36 -21.17 -5.48
C LYS A 114 -11.97 -21.74 -4.22
#